data_465a721c0e0ecf9c8c5cd72726131ab3
#
_entry.id   465a721c0e0ecf9c8c5cd72726131ab3
#
_cell.length_a   1.000
_cell.length_b   1.000
_cell.length_c   1.000
_cell.angle_alpha   90.00
_cell.angle_beta   90.00
_cell.angle_gamma   90.00
#
_symmetry.space_group_name_H-M   'P 1'
#
loop_
_entity.id
_entity.type
_entity.pdbx_description
1 polymer ?
#
loop_
_entity_poly.entity_id
_entity_poly.type
_entity_poly.pdbx_seq_one_letter_code
_entity_poly.pdbx_strand_id
1 'polypeptide(L)'
;MGLIESVKDFVNEVKLNHSITVGIYHKYFDEELLPVNMKLMLLRSIREQINNIIRHAEATIIQVHFQLDAETINVIISDDGKGFNTSAVRRGTGLNNIINGAELFNGKVEIFSASSKGCTVTITLPLTTNLTEL
;
A
#
# COMPACT_ATOMS: atom_id res chain seq x y z
N MET A 1 3.43 17.93 5.58
CA MET A 1 4.06 17.03 4.61
C MET A 1 3.01 16.13 3.99
N GLY A 2 3.05 15.95 2.70
CA GLY A 2 2.04 15.16 2.01
C GLY A 2 2.30 13.66 2.06
N LEU A 3 1.34 12.92 1.56
CA LEU A 3 1.42 11.46 1.53
C LEU A 3 2.61 10.99 0.69
N ILE A 4 2.71 11.48 -0.54
CA ILE A 4 3.78 11.04 -1.45
C ILE A 4 5.15 11.36 -0.86
N GLU A 5 5.34 12.56 -0.31
CA GLU A 5 6.59 12.95 0.33
C GLU A 5 6.94 12.01 1.47
N SER A 6 5.94 11.71 2.30
CA SER A 6 6.16 10.83 3.46
C SER A 6 6.54 9.41 3.04
N VAL A 7 5.92 8.92 1.96
CA VAL A 7 6.27 7.60 1.44
C VAL A 7 7.69 7.61 0.89
N LYS A 8 8.08 8.67 0.19
CA LYS A 8 9.43 8.79 -0.34
C LYS A 8 10.47 8.82 0.77
N ASP A 9 10.18 9.54 1.85
CA ASP A 9 11.09 9.60 2.99
C ASP A 9 11.26 8.21 3.61
N PHE A 10 10.16 7.50 3.79
CA PHE A 10 10.23 6.15 4.34
C PHE A 10 11.03 5.21 3.44
N VAL A 11 10.80 5.29 2.13
CA VAL A 11 11.51 4.47 1.16
C VAL A 11 13.01 4.77 1.18
N ASN A 12 13.39 6.03 1.34
CA ASN A 12 14.80 6.38 1.42
C ASN A 12 15.45 5.74 2.64
N GLU A 13 14.76 5.69 3.78
CA GLU A 13 15.26 4.99 4.96
C GLU A 13 15.44 3.51 4.70
N VAL A 14 14.46 2.90 4.02
CA VAL A 14 14.54 1.48 3.69
C VAL A 14 15.77 1.20 2.84
N LYS A 15 16.02 2.03 1.84
CA LYS A 15 17.15 1.83 0.93
C LYS A 15 18.50 1.96 1.63
N LEU A 16 18.57 2.73 2.70
CA LEU A 16 19.82 2.86 3.45
C LEU A 16 20.17 1.57 4.19
N ASN A 17 19.19 0.77 4.52
CA ASN A 17 19.39 -0.39 5.36
C ASN A 17 19.19 -1.73 4.64
N HIS A 18 18.72 -1.71 3.39
CA HIS A 18 18.41 -2.93 2.67
C HIS A 18 18.78 -2.80 1.20
N SER A 19 19.28 -3.89 0.61
CA SER A 19 19.60 -3.92 -0.81
C SER A 19 18.32 -4.20 -1.61
N ILE A 20 17.54 -3.15 -1.83
CA ILE A 20 16.27 -3.29 -2.50
C ILE A 20 15.99 -2.05 -3.33
N THR A 21 15.37 -2.25 -4.48
CA THR A 21 14.95 -1.17 -5.36
C THR A 21 13.46 -0.92 -5.12
N VAL A 22 13.10 0.35 -4.90
CA VAL A 22 11.71 0.70 -4.69
C VAL A 22 11.33 1.80 -5.68
N GLY A 23 10.33 1.53 -6.53
CA GLY A 23 9.79 2.52 -7.43
C GLY A 23 8.49 3.07 -6.91
N ILE A 24 8.29 4.37 -7.03
CA ILE A 24 7.07 5.04 -6.61
C ILE A 24 6.49 5.75 -7.83
N TYR A 25 5.25 5.41 -8.18
CA TYR A 25 4.59 5.90 -9.40
C TYR A 25 3.30 6.60 -9.01
N HIS A 26 3.24 7.92 -9.23
CA HIS A 26 2.10 8.73 -8.78
C HIS A 26 1.66 9.75 -9.81
N LYS A 27 1.88 9.46 -11.07
CA LYS A 27 1.48 10.35 -12.14
C LYS A 27 -0.03 10.59 -12.09
N TYR A 28 -0.43 11.85 -12.18
CA TYR A 28 -1.84 12.26 -12.14
C TYR A 28 -2.54 11.98 -10.81
N PHE A 29 -1.77 11.70 -9.76
CA PHE A 29 -2.36 11.47 -8.45
C PHE A 29 -2.33 12.77 -7.65
N ASP A 30 -3.50 13.39 -7.48
CA ASP A 30 -3.62 14.64 -6.74
C ASP A 30 -4.05 14.32 -5.32
N GLU A 31 -3.08 14.27 -4.41
CA GLU A 31 -3.38 13.90 -3.02
C GLU A 31 -4.14 14.99 -2.27
N GLU A 32 -4.22 16.21 -2.83
CA GLU A 32 -5.01 17.26 -2.22
C GLU A 32 -6.50 16.91 -2.16
N LEU A 33 -6.92 15.97 -3.00
CA LEU A 33 -8.32 15.53 -3.00
C LEU A 33 -8.63 14.56 -1.86
N LEU A 34 -7.62 14.09 -1.15
CA LEU A 34 -7.80 13.10 -0.10
C LEU A 34 -7.90 13.77 1.28
N PRO A 35 -8.85 13.33 2.11
CA PRO A 35 -8.88 13.78 3.50
C PRO A 35 -7.60 13.38 4.24
N VAL A 36 -7.23 14.17 5.23
CA VAL A 36 -6.02 13.95 6.00
C VAL A 36 -6.01 12.56 6.64
N ASN A 37 -7.13 12.14 7.20
CA ASN A 37 -7.21 10.83 7.86
C ASN A 37 -6.97 9.70 6.89
N MET A 38 -7.46 9.84 5.67
CA MET A 38 -7.26 8.84 4.63
C MET A 38 -5.79 8.75 4.24
N LYS A 39 -5.14 9.91 4.11
CA LYS A 39 -3.71 9.94 3.79
C LYS A 39 -2.89 9.25 4.89
N LEU A 40 -3.23 9.49 6.14
CA LEU A 40 -2.54 8.86 7.25
C LEU A 40 -2.73 7.34 7.26
N MET A 41 -3.94 6.89 6.97
CA MET A 41 -4.21 5.46 6.89
C MET A 41 -3.41 4.82 5.75
N LEU A 42 -3.38 5.47 4.59
CA LEU A 42 -2.62 4.95 3.46
C LEU A 42 -1.13 4.90 3.77
N LEU A 43 -0.59 5.92 4.41
CA LEU A 43 0.82 5.92 4.78
C LEU A 43 1.14 4.73 5.69
N ARG A 44 0.32 4.50 6.71
CA ARG A 44 0.53 3.37 7.62
C ARG A 44 0.46 2.04 6.88
N SER A 45 -0.51 1.91 5.98
CA SER A 45 -0.69 0.67 5.23
C SER A 45 0.49 0.39 4.31
N ILE A 46 0.98 1.42 3.64
CA ILE A 46 2.13 1.27 2.76
C ILE A 46 3.36 0.87 3.55
N ARG A 47 3.60 1.52 4.69
CA ARG A 47 4.72 1.17 5.56
C ARG A 47 4.61 -0.26 6.06
N GLU A 48 3.42 -0.67 6.46
CA GLU A 48 3.19 -2.03 6.96
C GLU A 48 3.51 -3.04 5.88
N GLN A 49 3.03 -2.82 4.65
CA GLN A 49 3.26 -3.77 3.58
C GLN A 49 4.72 -3.82 3.16
N ILE A 50 5.38 -2.67 3.05
CA ILE A 50 6.80 -2.67 2.71
C ILE A 50 7.60 -3.40 3.78
N ASN A 51 7.29 -3.19 5.05
CA ASN A 51 7.96 -3.91 6.12
C ASN A 51 7.71 -5.41 6.03
N ASN A 52 6.49 -5.82 5.68
CA ASN A 52 6.19 -7.24 5.47
C ASN A 52 7.06 -7.83 4.37
N ILE A 53 7.20 -7.10 3.27
CA ILE A 53 8.03 -7.56 2.15
C ILE A 53 9.47 -7.72 2.59
N ILE A 54 10.01 -6.74 3.29
CA ILE A 54 11.39 -6.79 3.75
C ILE A 54 11.63 -7.98 4.67
N ARG A 55 10.68 -8.26 5.57
CA ARG A 55 10.86 -9.33 6.55
C ARG A 55 10.66 -10.73 5.97
N HIS A 56 9.80 -10.87 4.97
CA HIS A 56 9.31 -12.21 4.62
C HIS A 56 9.48 -12.61 3.16
N ALA A 57 9.61 -11.66 2.24
CA ALA A 57 9.46 -11.99 0.83
C ALA A 57 10.77 -12.27 0.09
N GLU A 58 11.90 -11.85 0.64
CA GLU A 58 13.19 -11.96 -0.04
C GLU A 58 13.14 -11.28 -1.42
N ALA A 59 12.46 -10.14 -1.48
CA ALA A 59 12.27 -9.40 -2.72
C ALA A 59 13.49 -8.53 -3.02
N THR A 60 13.71 -8.24 -4.30
CA THR A 60 14.72 -7.27 -4.72
C THR A 60 14.10 -6.00 -5.28
N ILE A 61 12.83 -6.07 -5.69
CA ILE A 61 12.14 -4.93 -6.29
C ILE A 61 10.78 -4.80 -5.66
N ILE A 62 10.45 -3.58 -5.22
CA ILE A 62 9.12 -3.21 -4.75
C ILE A 62 8.62 -2.06 -5.61
N GLN A 63 7.35 -2.09 -5.99
CA GLN A 63 6.71 -1.00 -6.72
C GLN A 63 5.48 -0.55 -5.97
N VAL A 64 5.32 0.77 -5.84
CA VAL A 64 4.14 1.37 -5.22
C VAL A 64 3.51 2.28 -6.27
N HIS A 65 2.29 1.97 -6.66
CA HIS A 65 1.54 2.73 -7.64
C HIS A 65 0.36 3.43 -6.97
N PHE A 66 0.22 4.72 -7.25
CA PHE A 66 -0.91 5.51 -6.79
C PHE A 66 -1.75 5.88 -8.00
N GLN A 67 -3.03 5.54 -7.97
CA GLN A 67 -3.94 5.82 -9.07
C GLN A 67 -5.19 6.49 -8.54
N LEU A 68 -5.68 7.46 -9.29
CA LEU A 68 -6.85 8.23 -8.90
C LEU A 68 -7.73 8.38 -10.12
N ASP A 69 -9.00 7.97 -9.98
CA ASP A 69 -9.99 8.28 -11.01
C ASP A 69 -11.12 9.09 -10.37
N ALA A 70 -12.24 9.25 -11.08
CA ALA A 70 -13.30 10.12 -10.62
C ALA A 70 -13.92 9.67 -9.29
N GLU A 71 -13.87 8.38 -9.00
CA GLU A 71 -14.60 7.82 -7.87
C GLU A 71 -13.78 6.99 -6.92
N THR A 72 -12.58 6.58 -7.30
CA THR A 72 -11.79 5.69 -6.46
C THR A 72 -10.33 6.07 -6.41
N ILE A 73 -9.71 5.65 -5.33
CA ILE A 73 -8.27 5.73 -5.13
C ILE A 73 -7.77 4.30 -5.06
N ASN A 74 -6.72 4.00 -5.83
CA ASN A 74 -6.08 2.69 -5.78
C ASN A 74 -4.63 2.87 -5.39
N VAL A 75 -4.17 2.12 -4.40
CA VAL A 75 -2.76 2.03 -4.06
C VAL A 75 -2.36 0.57 -4.23
N ILE A 76 -1.39 0.32 -5.09
CA ILE A 76 -0.98 -1.02 -5.45
C ILE A 76 0.48 -1.20 -5.05
N ILE A 77 0.74 -2.17 -4.19
CA ILE A 77 2.10 -2.46 -3.70
C ILE A 77 2.45 -3.85 -4.15
N SER A 78 3.46 -3.97 -5.01
CA SER A 78 3.86 -5.25 -5.55
C SER A 78 5.34 -5.50 -5.31
N ASP A 79 5.71 -6.77 -5.22
CA ASP A 79 7.11 -7.18 -5.07
C ASP A 79 7.38 -8.41 -5.92
N ASP A 80 8.66 -8.65 -6.17
CA ASP A 80 9.13 -9.80 -6.93
C ASP A 80 9.64 -10.93 -6.05
N GLY A 81 9.21 -10.97 -4.81
CA GLY A 81 9.71 -11.94 -3.85
C GLY A 81 9.15 -13.33 -4.04
N LYS A 82 9.29 -14.13 -3.02
CA LYS A 82 8.90 -15.54 -3.10
C LYS A 82 7.40 -15.77 -2.97
N GLY A 83 6.65 -14.72 -2.63
CA GLY A 83 5.22 -14.89 -2.42
C GLY A 83 4.92 -15.70 -1.18
N PHE A 84 3.65 -15.95 -0.95
CA PHE A 84 3.24 -16.75 0.20
C PHE A 84 1.82 -17.29 -0.02
N ASN A 85 1.46 -18.25 0.82
CA ASN A 85 0.10 -18.75 0.89
C ASN A 85 -0.71 -17.75 1.74
N THR A 86 -1.64 -17.04 1.12
CA THR A 86 -2.38 -15.99 1.80
C THR A 86 -3.18 -16.49 2.99
N SER A 87 -3.66 -17.73 2.91
CA SER A 87 -4.42 -18.30 4.03
C SER A 87 -3.53 -18.59 5.23
N ALA A 88 -2.30 -19.01 4.99
CA ALA A 88 -1.42 -19.43 6.07
C ALA A 88 -0.78 -18.27 6.82
N VAL A 89 -0.43 -17.18 6.12
CA VAL A 89 0.37 -16.12 6.73
C VAL A 89 -0.41 -14.86 7.06
N ARG A 90 -1.67 -14.80 6.71
CA ARG A 90 -2.46 -13.58 6.87
C ARG A 90 -2.43 -13.04 8.28
N ARG A 91 -2.47 -13.90 9.26
CA ARG A 91 -2.55 -13.47 10.67
C ARG A 91 -1.26 -12.87 11.20
N GLY A 92 -0.14 -13.31 10.74
CA GLY A 92 1.13 -12.92 11.33
C GLY A 92 1.85 -11.81 10.61
N THR A 93 1.25 -11.24 9.55
CA THR A 93 1.95 -10.34 8.65
C THR A 93 1.48 -8.89 8.70
N GLY A 94 0.53 -8.56 9.56
CA GLY A 94 0.00 -7.20 9.59
C GLY A 94 -1.02 -6.91 8.50
N LEU A 95 -1.33 -7.87 7.63
CA LEU A 95 -2.32 -7.67 6.58
C LEU A 95 -3.68 -7.32 7.14
N ASN A 96 -4.04 -7.85 8.29
CA ASN A 96 -5.30 -7.50 8.93
C ASN A 96 -5.38 -6.02 9.27
N ASN A 97 -4.26 -5.41 9.66
CA ASN A 97 -4.22 -3.97 9.93
C ASN A 97 -4.51 -3.18 8.68
N ILE A 98 -3.98 -3.61 7.54
CA ILE A 98 -4.21 -2.95 6.27
C ILE A 98 -5.68 -3.09 5.88
N ILE A 99 -6.23 -4.30 6.00
CA ILE A 99 -7.63 -4.56 5.68
C ILE A 99 -8.55 -3.72 6.55
N ASN A 100 -8.29 -3.71 7.86
CA ASN A 100 -9.12 -2.95 8.80
C ASN A 100 -9.06 -1.46 8.51
N GLY A 101 -7.87 -0.95 8.17
CA GLY A 101 -7.72 0.45 7.83
C GLY A 101 -8.56 0.84 6.63
N ALA A 102 -8.51 0.01 5.56
CA ALA A 102 -9.30 0.28 4.38
C ALA A 102 -10.80 0.25 4.68
N GLU A 103 -11.24 -0.69 5.50
CA GLU A 103 -12.64 -0.83 5.83
C GLU A 103 -13.19 0.39 6.59
N LEU A 104 -12.35 1.07 7.36
CA LEU A 104 -12.76 2.30 8.02
C LEU A 104 -13.17 3.39 7.03
N PHE A 105 -12.70 3.30 5.80
CA PHE A 105 -13.01 4.27 4.75
C PHE A 105 -13.90 3.65 3.68
N ASN A 106 -14.59 2.57 4.01
CA ASN A 106 -15.49 1.85 3.10
C ASN A 106 -14.76 1.30 1.88
N GLY A 107 -13.48 1.00 2.06
CA GLY A 107 -12.66 0.44 1.00
C GLY A 107 -12.47 -1.05 1.15
N LYS A 108 -11.64 -1.58 0.29
CA LYS A 108 -11.33 -3.01 0.30
C LYS A 108 -9.86 -3.23 -0.03
N VAL A 109 -9.37 -4.41 0.33
CA VAL A 109 -8.01 -4.82 0.03
C VAL A 109 -8.06 -6.16 -0.69
N GLU A 110 -7.36 -6.22 -1.82
CA GLU A 110 -7.22 -7.46 -2.57
C GLU A 110 -5.76 -7.88 -2.52
N ILE A 111 -5.53 -9.16 -2.26
CA ILE A 111 -4.19 -9.70 -2.11
C ILE A 111 -4.02 -10.83 -3.12
N PHE A 112 -3.05 -10.68 -4.00
CA PHE A 112 -2.70 -11.72 -4.94
C PHE A 112 -1.28 -12.15 -4.65
N SER A 113 -1.10 -13.41 -4.33
CA SER A 113 0.22 -13.96 -4.04
C SER A 113 0.25 -15.44 -4.38
N ALA A 114 1.37 -15.86 -4.93
CA ALA A 114 1.59 -17.27 -5.22
C ALA A 114 3.04 -17.57 -4.95
N SER A 115 3.31 -18.80 -4.58
CA SER A 115 4.67 -19.25 -4.28
C SER A 115 5.60 -18.93 -5.45
N SER A 116 6.71 -18.27 -5.18
CA SER A 116 7.73 -17.88 -6.15
C SER A 116 7.26 -16.88 -7.21
N LYS A 117 6.13 -16.21 -6.98
CA LYS A 117 5.59 -15.25 -7.94
C LYS A 117 5.38 -13.86 -7.38
N GLY A 118 5.89 -13.61 -6.18
CA GLY A 118 5.74 -12.31 -5.54
C GLY A 118 4.35 -12.12 -4.97
N CYS A 119 4.08 -10.89 -4.61
CA CYS A 119 2.82 -10.52 -3.97
C CYS A 119 2.37 -9.15 -4.48
N THR A 120 1.08 -8.99 -4.66
CA THR A 120 0.48 -7.69 -5.00
C THR A 120 -0.66 -7.43 -4.03
N VAL A 121 -0.59 -6.30 -3.33
CA VAL A 121 -1.65 -5.85 -2.42
C VAL A 121 -2.25 -4.60 -3.04
N THR A 122 -3.55 -4.63 -3.28
CA THR A 122 -4.27 -3.50 -3.86
C THR A 122 -5.28 -2.97 -2.84
N ILE A 123 -5.12 -1.70 -2.48
CA ILE A 123 -6.04 -1.00 -1.58
C ILE A 123 -6.91 -0.11 -2.45
N THR A 124 -8.22 -0.30 -2.38
CA THR A 124 -9.17 0.51 -3.14
C THR A 124 -10.08 1.23 -2.18
N LEU A 125 -10.14 2.55 -2.28
CA LEU A 125 -10.98 3.38 -1.42
C LEU A 125 -11.90 4.24 -2.28
N PRO A 126 -13.15 4.43 -1.86
CA PRO A 126 -14.00 5.40 -2.56
C PRO A 126 -13.52 6.82 -2.27
N LEU A 127 -13.54 7.65 -3.29
CA LEU A 127 -13.18 9.05 -3.15
C LEU A 127 -14.47 9.85 -3.06
N THR A 128 -14.98 10.00 -1.89
CA THR A 128 -16.22 10.68 -1.87
C THR A 128 -16.41 11.68 -0.81
N THR A 129 -16.94 11.85 -0.90
CA THR A 129 -17.22 12.22 -0.17
C THR A 129 -18.22 12.85 0.30
N ASN A 130 -18.41 12.83 0.18
CA ASN A 130 -19.16 13.42 0.38
C ASN A 130 -20.03 13.51 0.96
N LEU A 131 -20.12 13.39 1.00
CA LEU A 131 -20.68 13.41 1.37
C LEU A 131 -21.40 13.82 1.81
N THR A 132 -21.54 13.75 1.38
CA THR A 132 -22.44 13.98 1.62
C THR A 132 -23.00 13.90 2.66
N GLU A 133 -22.70 13.62 3.00
CA GLU A 133 -22.91 13.57 3.87
C GLU A 133 -23.21 14.31 4.58
N LEU A 134 -23.37 14.60 4.54
CA LEU A 134 -23.69 15.23 5.07
C LEU A 134 -24.43 15.57 5.50
#